data_8044f42f1c559681a51f5db99acafbc2
#
_entry.id   8044f42f1c559681a51f5db99acafbc2
#
_cell.length_a   1.000
_cell.length_b   1.000
_cell.length_c   1.000
_cell.angle_alpha   90.00
_cell.angle_beta   90.00
_cell.angle_gamma   90.00
#
_symmetry.space_group_name_H-M   'P 1'
#
loop_
_entity.id
_entity.type
_entity.pdbx_description
1 polymer ?
#
loop_
_entity_poly.entity_id
_entity_poly.type
_entity_poly.pdbx_seq_one_letter_code
_entity_poly.pdbx_strand_id
1 'polypeptide(L)'
;MIESLISQDQELFLFLNNLGSESFDAFWVFVSGKWSWLPLYAVLLYLLYRQYPKKQLFYILLVLAMAVLVSDQIANVFKYGFERLRPCHDELLIPKMRRVECGGRFGFYSSHASNTFLLASFLSSLFDKSLKGLTIFLFVWAGVVSYSRIYLGVHFPLDVLVGIIMGLIIGRIGVLIVKKL
;
A
#
# COMPACT_ATOMS: atom_id res chain seq x y z
N MET A 1 -20.44 -6.97 -18.34
CA MET A 1 -19.98 -5.84 -17.50
C MET A 1 -18.80 -6.22 -16.63
N ILE A 2 -18.85 -7.26 -15.78
CA ILE A 2 -17.71 -7.69 -14.95
C ILE A 2 -16.54 -8.19 -15.81
N GLU A 3 -16.79 -9.01 -16.81
CA GLU A 3 -15.75 -9.49 -17.74
C GLU A 3 -15.05 -8.35 -18.49
N SER A 4 -15.81 -7.35 -18.93
CA SER A 4 -15.24 -6.16 -19.56
C SER A 4 -14.34 -5.36 -18.61
N LEU A 5 -14.70 -5.25 -17.33
CA LEU A 5 -13.89 -4.59 -16.31
C LEU A 5 -12.59 -5.37 -16.06
N ILE A 6 -12.66 -6.70 -16.01
CA ILE A 6 -11.48 -7.56 -15.84
C ILE A 6 -10.54 -7.42 -17.05
N SER A 7 -11.07 -7.44 -18.28
CA SER A 7 -10.27 -7.25 -19.49
C SER A 7 -9.56 -5.90 -19.51
N GLN A 8 -10.27 -4.82 -19.19
CA GLN A 8 -9.68 -3.47 -19.11
C GLN A 8 -8.60 -3.37 -18.03
N ASP A 9 -8.79 -4.00 -16.87
CA ASP A 9 -7.80 -4.05 -15.80
C ASP A 9 -6.53 -4.81 -16.22
N GLN A 10 -6.69 -5.91 -16.95
CA GLN A 10 -5.56 -6.67 -17.52
C GLN A 10 -4.81 -5.87 -18.60
N GLU A 11 -5.53 -5.20 -19.48
CA GLU A 11 -4.94 -4.34 -20.52
C GLU A 11 -4.17 -3.17 -19.90
N LEU A 12 -4.76 -2.50 -18.92
CA LEU A 12 -4.11 -1.41 -18.19
C LEU A 12 -2.88 -1.93 -17.42
N PHE A 13 -2.97 -3.11 -16.82
CA PHE A 13 -1.82 -3.75 -16.18
C PHE A 13 -0.68 -3.97 -17.16
N LEU A 14 -0.96 -4.62 -18.32
CA LEU A 14 0.06 -4.89 -19.33
C LEU A 14 0.70 -3.59 -19.85
N PHE A 15 -0.09 -2.55 -20.09
CA PHE A 15 0.42 -1.25 -20.48
C PHE A 15 1.38 -0.69 -19.45
N LEU A 16 0.96 -0.58 -18.19
CA LEU A 16 1.76 0.03 -17.11
C LEU A 16 3.00 -0.80 -16.75
N ASN A 17 2.88 -2.13 -16.73
CA ASN A 17 3.98 -3.03 -16.41
C ASN A 17 5.06 -3.03 -17.49
N ASN A 18 4.68 -2.99 -18.78
CA ASN A 18 5.60 -2.99 -19.90
C ASN A 18 6.28 -1.61 -20.15
N LEU A 19 5.86 -0.53 -19.48
CA LEU A 19 6.63 0.72 -19.44
C LEU A 19 7.96 0.58 -18.68
N GLY A 20 8.12 -0.50 -17.90
CA GLY A 20 9.32 -0.78 -17.14
C GLY A 20 10.52 -1.20 -18.01
N SER A 21 11.72 -1.14 -17.43
CA SER A 21 12.94 -1.64 -18.04
C SER A 21 13.83 -2.33 -17.01
N GLU A 22 14.67 -3.27 -17.44
CA GLU A 22 15.57 -4.04 -16.56
C GLU A 22 16.49 -3.14 -15.73
N SER A 23 16.92 -2.01 -16.30
CA SER A 23 17.79 -1.05 -15.61
C SER A 23 17.17 -0.45 -14.33
N PHE A 24 15.85 -0.43 -14.24
CA PHE A 24 15.11 0.11 -13.09
C PHE A 24 14.53 -0.97 -12.15
N ASP A 25 14.71 -2.25 -12.45
CA ASP A 25 14.14 -3.33 -11.66
C ASP A 25 14.63 -3.31 -10.20
N ALA A 26 15.95 -3.16 -10.00
CA ALA A 26 16.53 -3.07 -8.65
C ALA A 26 15.98 -1.88 -7.85
N PHE A 27 15.75 -0.72 -8.50
CA PHE A 27 15.15 0.44 -7.87
C PHE A 27 13.72 0.13 -7.40
N TRP A 28 12.89 -0.48 -8.26
CA TRP A 28 11.50 -0.78 -7.90
C TRP A 28 11.36 -1.90 -6.88
N VAL A 29 12.27 -2.88 -6.89
CA VAL A 29 12.38 -3.89 -5.82
C VAL A 29 12.71 -3.20 -4.48
N PHE A 30 13.68 -2.27 -4.48
CA PHE A 30 14.01 -1.48 -3.28
C PHE A 30 12.81 -0.65 -2.81
N VAL A 31 12.12 0.07 -3.69
CA VAL A 31 10.92 0.87 -3.37
C VAL A 31 9.82 0.01 -2.76
N SER A 32 9.63 -1.20 -3.26
CA SER A 32 8.63 -2.15 -2.76
C SER A 32 9.01 -2.79 -1.43
N GLY A 33 10.29 -2.78 -1.06
CA GLY A 33 10.82 -3.43 0.12
C GLY A 33 10.32 -2.80 1.43
N LYS A 34 9.83 -3.60 2.36
CA LYS A 34 9.37 -3.11 3.69
C LYS A 34 10.52 -2.49 4.50
N TRP A 35 11.69 -3.07 4.43
CA TRP A 35 12.87 -2.67 5.19
C TRP A 35 13.54 -1.41 4.61
N SER A 36 13.32 -1.11 3.35
CA SER A 36 13.86 0.08 2.68
C SER A 36 13.39 1.38 3.33
N TRP A 37 12.23 1.35 3.98
CA TRP A 37 11.58 2.52 4.57
C TRP A 37 11.80 2.67 6.08
N LEU A 38 12.67 1.85 6.70
CA LEU A 38 13.02 2.00 8.11
C LEU A 38 13.50 3.42 8.48
N PRO A 39 14.34 4.10 7.70
CA PRO A 39 14.72 5.48 8.01
C PRO A 39 13.51 6.43 8.02
N LEU A 40 12.57 6.28 7.07
CA LEU A 40 11.34 7.05 7.07
C LEU A 40 10.51 6.79 8.34
N TYR A 41 10.33 5.53 8.72
CA TYR A 41 9.57 5.18 9.92
C TYR A 41 10.22 5.72 11.19
N ALA A 42 11.55 5.72 11.28
CA ALA A 42 12.28 6.33 12.40
C ALA A 42 12.04 7.85 12.48
N VAL A 43 12.08 8.55 11.35
CA VAL A 43 11.78 9.99 11.30
C VAL A 43 10.34 10.27 11.72
N LEU A 44 9.38 9.51 11.21
CA LEU A 44 7.96 9.67 11.55
C LEU A 44 7.70 9.42 13.05
N LEU A 45 8.33 8.39 13.62
CA LEU A 45 8.28 8.10 15.05
C LEU A 45 8.89 9.23 15.88
N TYR A 46 10.04 9.77 15.46
CA TYR A 46 10.67 10.91 16.13
C TYR A 46 9.78 12.15 16.11
N LEU A 47 9.13 12.45 14.99
CA LEU A 47 8.20 13.60 14.89
C LEU A 47 6.99 13.42 15.82
N LEU A 48 6.41 12.21 15.90
CA LEU A 48 5.35 11.91 16.86
C LEU A 48 5.84 12.05 18.31
N TYR A 49 7.03 11.54 18.63
CA TYR A 49 7.65 11.67 19.95
C TYR A 49 7.85 13.14 20.36
N ARG A 50 8.20 14.01 19.42
CA ARG A 50 8.37 15.45 19.66
C ARG A 50 7.03 16.18 19.87
N GLN A 51 5.96 15.69 19.25
CA GLN A 51 4.65 16.35 19.22
C GLN A 51 3.72 15.90 20.35
N TYR A 52 3.83 14.66 20.81
CA TYR A 52 2.87 14.07 21.75
C TYR A 52 3.50 13.67 23.09
N PRO A 53 2.79 13.85 24.24
CA PRO A 53 3.18 13.30 25.52
C PRO A 53 3.32 11.75 25.44
N LYS A 54 4.24 11.16 26.23
CA LYS A 54 4.56 9.71 26.18
C LYS A 54 3.32 8.81 26.28
N LYS A 55 2.37 9.14 27.16
CA LYS A 55 1.12 8.37 27.30
C LYS A 55 0.28 8.38 26.03
N GLN A 56 0.11 9.54 25.42
CA GLN A 56 -0.68 9.70 24.18
C GLN A 56 0.04 9.06 23.00
N LEU A 57 1.37 9.21 22.92
CA LEU A 57 2.18 8.51 21.91
C LEU A 57 2.00 6.99 21.98
N PHE A 58 1.99 6.42 23.19
CA PHE A 58 1.75 4.98 23.36
C PHE A 58 0.40 4.55 22.76
N TYR A 59 -0.68 5.28 23.02
CA TYR A 59 -1.98 4.97 22.42
C TYR A 59 -2.02 5.16 20.91
N ILE A 60 -1.36 6.20 20.39
CA ILE A 60 -1.23 6.42 18.93
C ILE A 60 -0.55 5.21 18.28
N LEU A 61 0.57 4.75 18.83
CA LEU A 61 1.31 3.62 18.29
C LEU A 61 0.53 2.30 18.42
N LEU A 62 -0.18 2.11 19.53
CA LEU A 62 -1.04 0.94 19.73
C LEU A 62 -2.18 0.89 18.70
N VAL A 63 -2.88 2.01 18.51
CA VAL A 63 -3.97 2.10 17.53
C VAL A 63 -3.43 1.90 16.11
N LEU A 64 -2.26 2.48 15.79
CA LEU A 64 -1.62 2.30 14.48
C LEU A 64 -1.24 0.82 14.24
N ALA A 65 -0.63 0.17 15.22
CA ALA A 65 -0.26 -1.25 15.12
C ALA A 65 -1.51 -2.14 14.90
N MET A 66 -2.58 -1.88 15.65
CA MET A 66 -3.85 -2.59 15.50
C MET A 66 -4.50 -2.31 14.14
N ALA A 67 -4.44 -1.08 13.64
CA ALA A 67 -4.98 -0.72 12.33
C ALA A 67 -4.25 -1.45 11.19
N VAL A 68 -2.91 -1.56 11.26
CA VAL A 68 -2.12 -2.31 10.27
C VAL A 68 -2.44 -3.80 10.35
N LEU A 69 -2.54 -4.37 11.56
CA LEU A 69 -2.92 -5.77 11.75
C LEU A 69 -4.30 -6.06 11.14
N VAL A 70 -5.28 -5.23 11.43
CA VAL A 70 -6.64 -5.34 10.87
C VAL A 70 -6.63 -5.21 9.34
N SER A 71 -5.86 -4.26 8.80
CA SER A 71 -5.68 -4.08 7.35
C SER A 71 -5.15 -5.36 6.68
N ASP A 72 -4.11 -5.97 7.26
CA ASP A 72 -3.53 -7.20 6.72
C ASP A 72 -4.51 -8.39 6.83
N GLN A 73 -5.26 -8.52 7.94
CA GLN A 73 -6.25 -9.58 8.09
C GLN A 73 -7.41 -9.44 7.10
N ILE A 74 -7.94 -8.21 6.93
CA ILE A 74 -9.00 -7.96 5.94
C ILE A 74 -8.47 -8.28 4.53
N ALA A 75 -7.25 -7.84 4.17
CA ALA A 75 -6.66 -8.17 2.89
C ALA A 75 -6.51 -9.67 2.67
N ASN A 76 -6.17 -10.44 3.71
CA ASN A 76 -6.10 -11.91 3.62
C ASN A 76 -7.49 -12.53 3.42
N VAL A 77 -8.51 -12.06 4.14
CA VAL A 77 -9.91 -12.52 3.93
C VAL A 77 -10.34 -12.30 2.48
N PHE A 78 -10.03 -11.14 1.91
CA PHE A 78 -10.35 -10.84 0.51
C PHE A 78 -9.55 -11.73 -0.47
N LYS A 79 -8.26 -11.96 -0.22
CA LYS A 79 -7.42 -12.82 -1.09
C LYS A 79 -7.96 -14.23 -1.19
N TYR A 80 -8.31 -14.82 -0.05
CA TYR A 80 -8.81 -16.19 0.00
C TYR A 80 -10.32 -16.29 -0.30
N GLY A 81 -11.07 -15.20 -0.16
CA GLY A 81 -12.50 -15.19 -0.51
C GLY A 81 -12.75 -14.99 -2.00
N PHE A 82 -11.93 -14.18 -2.68
CA PHE A 82 -12.06 -13.92 -4.12
C PHE A 82 -11.18 -14.82 -4.97
N GLU A 83 -10.12 -15.39 -4.41
CA GLU A 83 -9.15 -16.27 -5.09
C GLU A 83 -8.62 -15.73 -6.43
N ARG A 84 -8.62 -14.39 -6.60
CA ARG A 84 -8.11 -13.73 -7.80
C ARG A 84 -6.60 -13.96 -7.91
N LEU A 85 -6.16 -14.65 -8.96
CA LEU A 85 -4.74 -14.87 -9.23
C LEU A 85 -4.01 -13.53 -9.40
N ARG A 86 -2.75 -13.49 -8.97
CA ARG A 86 -1.85 -12.39 -9.33
C ARG A 86 -1.45 -12.49 -10.80
N PRO A 87 -1.06 -11.36 -11.44
CA PRO A 87 -0.58 -11.40 -12.83
C PRO A 87 0.53 -12.41 -13.04
N CYS A 88 1.46 -12.54 -12.10
CA CYS A 88 2.59 -13.49 -12.19
C CYS A 88 2.22 -14.96 -12.04
N HIS A 89 0.96 -15.29 -11.76
CA HIS A 89 0.39 -16.64 -11.71
C HIS A 89 -0.69 -16.87 -12.78
N ASP A 90 -0.99 -15.87 -13.62
CA ASP A 90 -1.92 -15.99 -14.74
C ASP A 90 -1.16 -16.45 -15.99
N GLU A 91 -1.39 -17.71 -16.39
CA GLU A 91 -0.69 -18.35 -17.52
C GLU A 91 -0.90 -17.60 -18.85
N LEU A 92 -2.03 -16.91 -19.02
CA LEU A 92 -2.33 -16.13 -20.23
C LEU A 92 -1.57 -14.79 -20.29
N LEU A 93 -1.17 -14.26 -19.14
CA LEU A 93 -0.47 -12.99 -19.03
C LEU A 93 1.05 -13.15 -18.95
N ILE A 94 1.56 -14.23 -18.38
CA ILE A 94 3.01 -14.47 -18.20
C ILE A 94 3.82 -14.21 -19.48
N PRO A 95 3.42 -14.67 -20.68
CA PRO A 95 4.19 -14.44 -21.89
C PRO A 95 4.15 -12.99 -22.41
N LYS A 96 3.25 -12.16 -21.87
CA LYS A 96 3.01 -10.78 -22.32
C LYS A 96 3.50 -9.70 -21.36
N MET A 97 3.88 -10.08 -20.14
CA MET A 97 4.24 -9.17 -19.06
C MET A 97 5.72 -9.23 -18.70
N ARG A 98 6.21 -8.18 -18.06
CA ARG A 98 7.48 -8.21 -17.34
C ARG A 98 7.24 -8.82 -15.95
N ARG A 99 7.88 -9.93 -15.67
CA ARG A 99 7.81 -10.62 -14.37
C ARG A 99 9.10 -10.38 -13.60
N VAL A 100 9.13 -9.32 -12.78
CA VAL A 100 10.30 -8.97 -11.97
C VAL A 100 10.28 -9.71 -10.64
N GLU A 101 9.12 -9.75 -9.98
CA GLU A 101 8.90 -10.52 -8.76
C GLU A 101 7.60 -11.31 -8.86
N CYS A 102 7.45 -12.29 -7.96
CA CYS A 102 6.20 -12.99 -7.76
C CYS A 102 6.01 -13.28 -6.27
N GLY A 103 4.81 -13.11 -5.78
CA GLY A 103 4.46 -13.38 -4.38
C GLY A 103 3.53 -14.57 -4.24
N GLY A 104 2.73 -14.59 -3.18
CA GLY A 104 1.69 -15.61 -2.98
C GLY A 104 0.67 -15.63 -4.13
N ARG A 105 -0.10 -16.72 -4.22
CA ARG A 105 -0.97 -17.03 -5.37
C ARG A 105 -2.04 -15.95 -5.64
N PHE A 106 -2.74 -15.49 -4.59
CA PHE A 106 -3.88 -14.58 -4.72
C PHE A 106 -3.49 -13.11 -4.47
N GLY A 107 -4.07 -12.19 -5.24
CA GLY A 107 -3.69 -10.77 -5.29
C GLY A 107 -4.71 -9.79 -4.72
N PHE A 108 -6.00 -10.10 -4.73
CA PHE A 108 -7.03 -9.11 -4.42
C PHE A 108 -7.30 -9.01 -2.91
N TYR A 109 -7.14 -7.85 -2.31
CA TYR A 109 -6.53 -6.63 -2.80
C TYR A 109 -5.08 -6.44 -2.32
N SER A 110 -4.39 -5.38 -2.77
CA SER A 110 -2.98 -5.12 -2.43
C SER A 110 -2.80 -4.64 -1.00
N SER A 111 -2.22 -5.48 -0.12
CA SER A 111 -1.88 -5.11 1.26
C SER A 111 -0.82 -3.99 1.31
N HIS A 112 0.13 -3.95 0.36
CA HIS A 112 1.13 -2.87 0.30
C HIS A 112 0.46 -1.51 0.07
N ALA A 113 -0.45 -1.41 -0.90
CA ALA A 113 -1.21 -0.20 -1.15
C ALA A 113 -2.06 0.18 0.08
N SER A 114 -2.76 -0.79 0.68
CA SER A 114 -3.58 -0.54 1.86
C SER A 114 -2.75 0.00 3.03
N ASN A 115 -1.65 -0.65 3.38
CA ASN A 115 -0.84 -0.25 4.54
C ASN A 115 -0.13 1.09 4.33
N THR A 116 0.37 1.39 3.12
CA THR A 116 1.04 2.68 2.87
C THR A 116 0.04 3.84 2.88
N PHE A 117 -1.15 3.68 2.29
CA PHE A 117 -2.20 4.70 2.34
C PHE A 117 -2.86 4.82 3.72
N LEU A 118 -2.93 3.73 4.50
CA LEU A 118 -3.31 3.77 5.91
C LEU A 118 -2.32 4.65 6.69
N LEU A 119 -1.02 4.40 6.58
CA LEU A 119 0.03 5.19 7.23
C LEU A 119 -0.04 6.66 6.81
N ALA A 120 -0.15 6.94 5.50
CA ALA A 120 -0.25 8.30 4.99
C ALA A 120 -1.47 9.03 5.56
N SER A 121 -2.66 8.41 5.51
CA SER A 121 -3.92 8.98 6.01
C SER A 121 -3.90 9.19 7.53
N PHE A 122 -3.46 8.18 8.28
CA PHE A 122 -3.41 8.21 9.74
C PHE A 122 -2.45 9.30 10.24
N LEU A 123 -1.19 9.26 9.77
CA LEU A 123 -0.15 10.17 10.25
C LEU A 123 -0.38 11.62 9.81
N SER A 124 -0.79 11.83 8.56
CA SER A 124 -1.12 13.19 8.07
C SER A 124 -2.24 13.86 8.86
N SER A 125 -3.15 13.07 9.44
CA SER A 125 -4.25 13.60 10.26
C SER A 125 -3.84 13.92 11.70
N LEU A 126 -2.68 13.43 12.14
CA LEU A 126 -2.15 13.62 13.48
C LEU A 126 -1.03 14.67 13.53
N PHE A 127 -0.29 14.85 12.45
CA PHE A 127 0.76 15.87 12.40
C PHE A 127 0.19 17.28 12.34
N ASP A 128 0.97 18.24 12.86
CA ASP A 128 0.64 19.65 12.81
C ASP A 128 0.44 20.14 11.37
N LYS A 129 -0.51 21.05 11.18
CA LYS A 129 -0.84 21.63 9.87
C LYS A 129 0.32 22.39 9.22
N SER A 130 1.33 22.78 10.00
CA SER A 130 2.58 23.36 9.47
C SER A 130 3.40 22.39 8.63
N LEU A 131 3.21 21.07 8.83
CA LEU A 131 3.89 19.99 8.11
C LEU A 131 3.16 19.55 6.82
N LYS A 132 2.53 20.49 6.11
CA LYS A 132 1.83 20.19 4.83
C LYS A 132 2.72 19.48 3.82
N GLY A 133 3.98 19.85 3.73
CA GLY A 133 4.95 19.19 2.85
C GLY A 133 5.14 17.70 3.18
N LEU A 134 5.16 17.34 4.48
CA LEU A 134 5.23 15.94 4.91
C LEU A 134 3.96 15.17 4.52
N THR A 135 2.79 15.78 4.66
CA THR A 135 1.52 15.18 4.21
C THR A 135 1.56 14.84 2.72
N ILE A 136 1.96 15.79 1.88
CA ILE A 136 2.08 15.57 0.42
C ILE A 136 3.10 14.46 0.15
N PHE A 137 4.27 14.52 0.80
CA PHE A 137 5.30 13.51 0.67
C PHE A 137 4.79 12.09 1.00
N LEU A 138 4.04 11.92 2.10
CA LEU A 138 3.51 10.62 2.52
C LEU A 138 2.52 10.04 1.49
N PHE A 139 1.65 10.85 0.90
CA PHE A 139 0.74 10.38 -0.15
C PHE A 139 1.46 10.07 -1.46
N VAL A 140 2.45 10.87 -1.85
CA VAL A 140 3.29 10.59 -3.02
C VAL A 140 4.08 9.30 -2.81
N TRP A 141 4.73 9.15 -1.65
CA TRP A 141 5.42 7.91 -1.27
C TRP A 141 4.51 6.69 -1.33
N ALA A 142 3.30 6.78 -0.75
CA ALA A 142 2.34 5.70 -0.79
C ALA A 142 1.92 5.35 -2.23
N GLY A 143 1.76 6.35 -3.10
CA GLY A 143 1.50 6.16 -4.53
C GLY A 143 2.64 5.46 -5.26
N VAL A 144 3.89 5.88 -5.00
CA VAL A 144 5.09 5.27 -5.59
C VAL A 144 5.26 3.81 -5.16
N VAL A 145 5.09 3.51 -3.86
CA VAL A 145 5.11 2.13 -3.36
C VAL A 145 3.96 1.30 -3.95
N SER A 146 2.79 1.88 -4.12
CA SER A 146 1.64 1.20 -4.73
C SER A 146 1.87 0.90 -6.20
N TYR A 147 2.43 1.84 -6.97
CA TYR A 147 2.79 1.63 -8.36
C TYR A 147 3.87 0.55 -8.52
N SER A 148 4.83 0.46 -7.60
CA SER A 148 5.85 -0.59 -7.63
C SER A 148 5.25 -1.99 -7.72
N ARG A 149 4.03 -2.20 -7.18
CA ARG A 149 3.36 -3.51 -7.21
C ARG A 149 2.87 -3.90 -8.60
N ILE A 150 2.49 -2.90 -9.41
CA ILE A 150 2.14 -3.09 -10.83
C ILE A 150 3.42 -3.32 -11.64
N TYR A 151 4.43 -2.48 -11.43
CA TYR A 151 5.74 -2.59 -12.09
C TYR A 151 6.37 -3.98 -11.91
N LEU A 152 6.36 -4.51 -10.68
CA LEU A 152 6.95 -5.81 -10.35
C LEU A 152 6.14 -7.02 -10.88
N GLY A 153 4.91 -6.80 -11.39
CA GLY A 153 4.06 -7.85 -11.93
C GLY A 153 3.25 -8.63 -10.89
N VAL A 154 3.05 -8.08 -9.69
CA VAL A 154 2.44 -8.80 -8.57
C VAL A 154 1.01 -8.42 -8.24
N HIS A 155 0.51 -7.29 -8.77
CA HIS A 155 -0.87 -6.84 -8.58
C HIS A 155 -1.43 -6.15 -9.82
N PHE A 156 -2.72 -6.34 -10.07
CA PHE A 156 -3.46 -5.55 -11.04
C PHE A 156 -3.77 -4.13 -10.52
N PRO A 157 -4.03 -3.15 -11.43
CA PRO A 157 -4.43 -1.80 -11.03
C PRO A 157 -5.65 -1.77 -10.09
N LEU A 158 -6.67 -2.60 -10.32
CA LEU A 158 -7.83 -2.70 -9.43
C LEU A 158 -7.48 -3.22 -8.03
N ASP A 159 -6.53 -4.18 -7.92
CA ASP A 159 -6.07 -4.64 -6.61
C ASP A 159 -5.44 -3.50 -5.82
N VAL A 160 -4.68 -2.64 -6.52
CA VAL A 160 -4.03 -1.46 -5.94
C VAL A 160 -5.08 -0.41 -5.56
N LEU A 161 -6.02 -0.11 -6.45
CA LEU A 161 -7.07 0.89 -6.20
C LEU A 161 -7.93 0.53 -4.98
N VAL A 162 -8.39 -0.71 -4.90
CA VAL A 162 -9.16 -1.18 -3.73
C VAL A 162 -8.31 -1.14 -2.47
N GLY A 163 -7.02 -1.52 -2.55
CA GLY A 163 -6.08 -1.40 -1.45
C GLY A 163 -5.95 0.05 -0.95
N ILE A 164 -5.82 1.03 -1.87
CA ILE A 164 -5.80 2.46 -1.53
C ILE A 164 -7.05 2.87 -0.75
N ILE A 165 -8.23 2.54 -1.27
CA ILE A 165 -9.51 2.89 -0.64
C ILE A 165 -9.59 2.29 0.77
N MET A 166 -9.28 1.01 0.92
CA MET A 166 -9.29 0.33 2.21
C MET A 166 -8.30 0.95 3.20
N GLY A 167 -7.10 1.28 2.75
CA GLY A 167 -6.09 1.95 3.56
C GLY A 167 -6.56 3.32 4.07
N LEU A 168 -7.15 4.13 3.20
CA LEU A 168 -7.70 5.44 3.56
C LEU A 168 -8.81 5.31 4.62
N ILE A 169 -9.74 4.37 4.44
CA ILE A 169 -10.85 4.12 5.36
C ILE A 169 -10.31 3.68 6.74
N ILE A 170 -9.45 2.67 6.78
CA ILE A 170 -8.90 2.13 8.04
C ILE A 170 -8.06 3.18 8.75
N GLY A 171 -7.23 3.93 8.01
CA GLY A 171 -6.42 5.02 8.56
C GLY A 171 -7.31 6.11 9.19
N ARG A 172 -8.41 6.48 8.51
CA ARG A 172 -9.36 7.47 9.04
C ARG A 172 -10.08 6.98 10.30
N ILE A 173 -10.50 5.73 10.33
CA ILE A 173 -11.11 5.11 11.52
C ILE A 173 -10.11 5.13 12.69
N GLY A 174 -8.86 4.76 12.45
CA GLY A 174 -7.81 4.81 13.48
C GLY A 174 -7.63 6.21 14.08
N VAL A 175 -7.64 7.27 13.24
CA VAL A 175 -7.60 8.66 13.73
C VAL A 175 -8.80 8.99 14.62
N LEU A 176 -10.00 8.55 14.24
CA LEU A 176 -11.20 8.79 15.04
C LEU A 176 -11.13 8.12 16.41
N ILE A 177 -10.51 6.93 16.49
CA ILE A 177 -10.26 6.23 17.76
C ILE A 177 -9.26 7.03 18.61
N VAL A 178 -8.10 7.43 18.04
CA VAL A 178 -7.08 8.19 18.78
C VAL A 178 -7.66 9.49 19.36
N LYS A 179 -8.54 10.17 18.65
CA LYS A 179 -9.16 11.43 19.10
C LYS A 179 -10.14 11.27 20.27
N LYS A 180 -10.57 10.04 20.57
CA LYS A 180 -11.47 9.73 21.70
C LYS A 180 -10.72 9.24 22.95
N LEU A 181 -9.42 8.94 22.83
CA LEU A 181 -8.53 8.49 23.91
C LEU A 181 -7.79 9.67 24.55
#